data_32fc1dd36d5944b7294ba538e5c36347
#
_entry.id   32fc1dd36d5944b7294ba538e5c36347
#
_cell.length_a   1.000
_cell.length_b   1.000
_cell.length_c   1.000
_cell.angle_alpha   90.00
_cell.angle_beta   90.00
_cell.angle_gamma   90.00
#
_symmetry.space_group_name_H-M   'P 1'
#
loop_
_entity.id
_entity.type
_entity.pdbx_description
1 polymer ?
#
loop_
_entity_poly.entity_id
_entity_poly.type
_entity_poly.pdbx_seq_one_letter_code
_entity_poly.pdbx_strand_id
1 'polypeptide(L)'
;MKEVVIVSACRTAIGAFGGTLRDMNLATLGSIVMKEAIKRAGIDPTIIADVRFGCCREPVDSLNTTRISALMAGVPETAMAATINRVCISGMEAVISGMAYIQNGFYDVALCGGMEHMSGITYSVPTARWGCRFQDQVFVDDIVHALHAGSHILPGLEQGPIKEGEIVERFRGKPYIMGITAELIAYKHGITREEIDAVALRSHNNAERATVEGDFKEEIVPIELPQKKGKPPKIFDKDEHFRPGLTMDDLAKLPPAFIGKIGKVTAGNSSGVNDGAAAMVIMSADKAKELGLKPVARIKAVGGGGCHPSVMGLSPVPAVADLLKRTNYKISDFELVELNEAFAAQYIGCEREIGLNREVTNVNGSGCGLGHPVGATGCRIMVSLLHAMKKRGKTLGMATLCGGG
;
A
#
# COMPACT_ATOMS: atom_id res chain seq x y z
N MET A 1 -28.77 0.19 -4.68
CA MET A 1 -27.49 -0.47 -5.00
C MET A 1 -27.34 -1.71 -4.12
N LYS A 2 -26.77 -2.81 -4.64
CA LYS A 2 -26.52 -4.02 -3.85
C LYS A 2 -25.55 -3.71 -2.71
N GLU A 3 -25.76 -4.30 -1.54
CA GLU A 3 -24.80 -4.26 -0.45
C GLU A 3 -23.62 -5.18 -0.77
N VAL A 4 -22.39 -4.74 -0.49
CA VAL A 4 -21.17 -5.50 -0.76
C VAL A 4 -20.47 -5.88 0.53
N VAL A 5 -20.14 -7.16 0.62
CA VAL A 5 -19.51 -7.77 1.78
C VAL A 5 -18.16 -8.39 1.42
N ILE A 6 -17.26 -8.43 2.40
CA ILE A 6 -15.98 -9.13 2.34
C ILE A 6 -16.17 -10.46 3.02
N VAL A 7 -15.85 -11.56 2.33
CA VAL A 7 -16.00 -12.93 2.87
C VAL A 7 -14.65 -13.54 3.26
N SER A 8 -13.56 -13.07 2.68
CA SER A 8 -12.21 -13.45 3.07
C SER A 8 -11.22 -12.32 2.83
N ALA A 9 -10.13 -12.31 3.61
CA ALA A 9 -9.02 -11.36 3.47
C ALA A 9 -7.73 -12.01 3.96
N CYS A 10 -6.63 -11.82 3.21
CA CYS A 10 -5.31 -12.30 3.59
C CYS A 10 -4.21 -11.48 2.89
N ARG A 11 -2.97 -11.60 3.39
CA ARG A 11 -1.77 -11.00 2.80
C ARG A 11 -0.57 -11.93 2.93
N THR A 12 0.45 -11.70 2.15
CA THR A 12 1.79 -12.23 2.47
C THR A 12 2.41 -11.49 3.64
N ALA A 13 3.44 -12.04 4.24
CA ALA A 13 4.41 -11.20 4.95
C ALA A 13 5.03 -10.22 3.96
N ILE A 14 5.50 -9.07 4.46
CA ILE A 14 6.12 -8.01 3.65
C ILE A 14 7.62 -8.24 3.63
N GLY A 15 8.18 -8.45 2.43
CA GLY A 15 9.60 -8.61 2.19
C GLY A 15 10.33 -7.26 2.19
N ALA A 16 11.55 -7.25 2.74
CA ALA A 16 12.46 -6.13 2.58
C ALA A 16 13.01 -6.08 1.15
N PHE A 17 13.43 -4.90 0.69
CA PHE A 17 14.09 -4.74 -0.60
C PHE A 17 15.36 -5.62 -0.68
N GLY A 18 15.43 -6.46 -1.71
CA GLY A 18 16.50 -7.44 -1.86
C GLY A 18 16.50 -8.55 -0.79
N GLY A 19 15.42 -8.65 0.00
CA GLY A 19 15.24 -9.62 1.08
C GLY A 19 14.77 -11.00 0.60
N THR A 20 13.98 -11.65 1.43
CA THR A 20 13.58 -13.06 1.24
C THR A 20 12.75 -13.27 -0.04
N LEU A 21 11.98 -12.28 -0.49
CA LEU A 21 11.17 -12.36 -1.72
C LEU A 21 11.89 -11.92 -2.99
N ARG A 22 13.16 -11.50 -2.94
CA ARG A 22 13.91 -10.92 -4.06
C ARG A 22 13.79 -11.67 -5.38
N ASP A 23 13.87 -12.99 -5.33
CA ASP A 23 13.91 -13.87 -6.52
C ASP A 23 12.50 -14.45 -6.84
N MET A 24 11.44 -13.94 -6.18
CA MET A 24 10.06 -14.36 -6.41
C MET A 24 9.50 -13.69 -7.67
N ASN A 25 8.83 -14.48 -8.53
CA ASN A 25 8.08 -13.88 -9.63
C ASN A 25 6.80 -13.20 -9.11
N LEU A 26 6.50 -11.99 -9.59
CA LEU A 26 5.35 -11.19 -9.15
C LEU A 26 4.01 -11.91 -9.36
N ALA A 27 3.82 -12.59 -10.50
CA ALA A 27 2.59 -13.33 -10.77
C ALA A 27 2.41 -14.52 -9.81
N THR A 28 3.50 -15.18 -9.44
CA THR A 28 3.49 -16.23 -8.41
C THR A 28 3.10 -15.66 -7.05
N LEU A 29 3.69 -14.52 -6.66
CA LEU A 29 3.36 -13.84 -5.40
C LEU A 29 1.87 -13.48 -5.33
N GLY A 30 1.32 -12.90 -6.40
CA GLY A 30 -0.11 -12.60 -6.51
C GLY A 30 -0.99 -13.86 -6.45
N SER A 31 -0.59 -14.94 -7.14
CA SER A 31 -1.36 -16.18 -7.16
C SER A 31 -1.48 -16.86 -5.79
N ILE A 32 -0.47 -16.71 -4.92
CA ILE A 32 -0.47 -17.28 -3.56
C ILE A 32 -1.60 -16.68 -2.73
N VAL A 33 -1.70 -15.36 -2.68
CA VAL A 33 -2.78 -14.69 -1.91
C VAL A 33 -4.15 -14.88 -2.55
N MET A 34 -4.23 -14.98 -3.87
CA MET A 34 -5.47 -15.27 -4.59
C MET A 34 -6.01 -16.67 -4.22
N LYS A 35 -5.16 -17.69 -4.29
CA LYS A 35 -5.50 -19.07 -3.88
C LYS A 35 -5.97 -19.13 -2.44
N GLU A 36 -5.25 -18.51 -1.54
CA GLU A 36 -5.58 -18.53 -0.12
C GLU A 36 -6.88 -17.75 0.17
N ALA A 37 -7.12 -16.61 -0.47
CA ALA A 37 -8.37 -15.86 -0.32
C ALA A 37 -9.58 -16.68 -0.79
N ILE A 38 -9.48 -17.36 -1.93
CA ILE A 38 -10.52 -18.26 -2.44
C ILE A 38 -10.77 -19.41 -1.46
N LYS A 39 -9.70 -20.05 -0.98
CA LYS A 39 -9.77 -21.13 0.02
C LYS A 39 -10.44 -20.68 1.32
N ARG A 40 -10.05 -19.53 1.87
CA ARG A 40 -10.64 -18.96 3.09
C ARG A 40 -12.10 -18.56 2.91
N ALA A 41 -12.47 -18.12 1.71
CA ALA A 41 -13.88 -17.84 1.37
C ALA A 41 -14.73 -19.10 1.30
N GLY A 42 -14.11 -20.28 1.09
CA GLY A 42 -14.82 -21.54 0.95
C GLY A 42 -15.67 -21.63 -0.31
N ILE A 43 -15.24 -20.96 -1.40
CA ILE A 43 -15.98 -20.89 -2.66
C ILE A 43 -15.28 -21.67 -3.77
N ASP A 44 -16.06 -22.11 -4.75
CA ASP A 44 -15.53 -22.61 -6.02
C ASP A 44 -15.01 -21.41 -6.83
N PRO A 45 -13.76 -21.43 -7.33
CA PRO A 45 -13.23 -20.35 -8.15
C PRO A 45 -14.03 -20.06 -9.42
N THR A 46 -14.83 -21.01 -9.89
CA THR A 46 -15.69 -20.85 -11.10
C THR A 46 -16.75 -19.79 -10.97
N ILE A 47 -17.13 -19.41 -9.74
CA ILE A 47 -18.12 -18.33 -9.52
C ILE A 47 -17.50 -16.92 -9.54
N ILE A 48 -16.18 -16.82 -9.61
CA ILE A 48 -15.48 -15.52 -9.68
C ILE A 48 -15.63 -14.97 -11.10
N ALA A 49 -16.31 -13.85 -11.23
CA ALA A 49 -16.55 -13.22 -12.52
C ALA A 49 -15.45 -12.25 -12.94
N ASP A 50 -14.75 -11.64 -11.94
CA ASP A 50 -13.72 -10.64 -12.21
C ASP A 50 -12.62 -10.67 -11.15
N VAL A 51 -11.37 -10.45 -11.59
CA VAL A 51 -10.19 -10.35 -10.76
C VAL A 51 -9.56 -8.97 -10.95
N ARG A 52 -9.44 -8.19 -9.87
CA ARG A 52 -8.89 -6.84 -9.90
C ARG A 52 -7.76 -6.71 -8.91
N PHE A 53 -6.55 -6.43 -9.40
CA PHE A 53 -5.38 -6.30 -8.54
C PHE A 53 -4.60 -5.03 -8.84
N GLY A 54 -4.23 -4.34 -7.79
CA GLY A 54 -3.32 -3.22 -7.85
C GLY A 54 -1.89 -3.68 -8.12
N CYS A 55 -1.21 -3.02 -9.06
CA CYS A 55 0.22 -3.14 -9.29
C CYS A 55 0.71 -1.84 -9.94
N CYS A 56 1.78 -1.27 -9.41
CA CYS A 56 2.34 -0.03 -9.95
C CYS A 56 3.39 -0.28 -11.03
N ARG A 57 4.13 -1.38 -10.89
CA ARG A 57 5.22 -1.73 -11.81
C ARG A 57 5.10 -3.20 -12.20
N GLU A 58 4.38 -3.45 -13.30
CA GLU A 58 4.33 -4.77 -13.88
C GLU A 58 5.70 -5.17 -14.44
N PRO A 59 6.10 -6.46 -14.34
CA PRO A 59 7.34 -6.94 -14.93
C PRO A 59 7.31 -6.83 -16.44
N VAL A 60 8.48 -6.71 -17.04
CA VAL A 60 8.65 -6.49 -18.50
C VAL A 60 8.10 -7.62 -19.38
N ASP A 61 7.92 -8.80 -18.82
CA ASP A 61 7.41 -10.01 -19.49
C ASP A 61 5.90 -10.23 -19.28
N SER A 62 5.21 -9.27 -18.65
CA SER A 62 3.78 -9.34 -18.38
C SER A 62 3.06 -8.06 -18.74
N LEU A 63 2.04 -8.14 -19.60
CA LEU A 63 1.17 -7.01 -19.95
C LEU A 63 -0.05 -6.89 -19.02
N ASN A 64 -0.40 -7.96 -18.32
CA ASN A 64 -1.48 -8.00 -17.33
C ASN A 64 -1.15 -9.09 -16.31
N THR A 65 -0.35 -8.73 -15.33
CA THR A 65 0.13 -9.66 -14.30
C THR A 65 -1.03 -10.22 -13.47
N THR A 66 -2.10 -9.46 -13.28
CA THR A 66 -3.31 -9.93 -12.61
C THR A 66 -3.92 -11.12 -13.33
N ARG A 67 -3.98 -11.09 -14.66
CA ARG A 67 -4.50 -12.20 -15.47
C ARG A 67 -3.68 -13.47 -15.28
N ILE A 68 -2.36 -13.34 -15.31
CA ILE A 68 -1.45 -14.48 -15.12
C ILE A 68 -1.63 -15.06 -13.71
N SER A 69 -1.62 -14.22 -12.69
CA SER A 69 -1.82 -14.62 -11.30
C SER A 69 -3.18 -15.34 -11.09
N ALA A 70 -4.24 -14.83 -11.71
CA ALA A 70 -5.59 -15.40 -11.62
C ALA A 70 -5.65 -16.83 -12.21
N LEU A 71 -5.09 -17.03 -13.39
CA LEU A 71 -5.01 -18.35 -14.00
C LEU A 71 -4.16 -19.32 -13.16
N MET A 72 -3.02 -18.87 -12.63
CA MET A 72 -2.20 -19.65 -11.71
C MET A 72 -2.94 -19.98 -10.41
N ALA A 73 -3.89 -19.14 -10.00
CA ALA A 73 -4.72 -19.36 -8.81
C ALA A 73 -5.90 -20.32 -9.07
N GLY A 74 -6.13 -20.73 -10.30
CA GLY A 74 -7.23 -21.61 -10.68
C GLY A 74 -8.55 -20.88 -10.94
N VAL A 75 -8.52 -19.55 -11.09
CA VAL A 75 -9.69 -18.80 -11.55
C VAL A 75 -9.91 -19.13 -13.03
N PRO A 76 -11.17 -19.36 -13.46
CA PRO A 76 -11.47 -19.80 -14.82
C PRO A 76 -11.05 -18.75 -15.87
N GLU A 77 -10.72 -19.23 -17.04
CA GLU A 77 -10.32 -18.37 -18.18
C GLU A 77 -11.44 -17.44 -18.66
N THR A 78 -12.68 -17.76 -18.34
CA THR A 78 -13.87 -16.95 -18.63
C THR A 78 -14.02 -15.73 -17.72
N ALA A 79 -13.35 -15.72 -16.56
CA ALA A 79 -13.34 -14.56 -15.68
C ALA A 79 -12.58 -13.39 -16.30
N MET A 80 -13.06 -12.19 -16.10
CA MET A 80 -12.31 -10.96 -16.44
C MET A 80 -11.11 -10.79 -15.50
N ALA A 81 -10.09 -10.05 -15.95
CA ALA A 81 -8.99 -9.68 -15.08
C ALA A 81 -8.39 -8.33 -15.49
N ALA A 82 -8.08 -7.48 -14.50
CA ALA A 82 -7.48 -6.17 -14.74
C ALA A 82 -6.39 -5.86 -13.71
N THR A 83 -5.24 -5.42 -14.21
CA THR A 83 -4.20 -4.79 -13.38
C THR A 83 -4.51 -3.29 -13.28
N ILE A 84 -4.55 -2.76 -12.06
CA ILE A 84 -4.95 -1.40 -11.75
C ILE A 84 -3.76 -0.62 -11.21
N ASN A 85 -3.48 0.52 -11.81
CA ASN A 85 -2.47 1.44 -11.32
C ASN A 85 -3.08 2.80 -10.94
N ARG A 86 -3.12 3.06 -9.65
CA ARG A 86 -3.41 4.34 -9.03
C ARG A 86 -2.37 4.61 -7.94
N VAL A 87 -1.11 4.30 -8.26
CA VAL A 87 0.05 4.35 -7.36
C VAL A 87 -0.24 3.64 -6.03
N CYS A 88 0.03 4.24 -4.88
CA CYS A 88 -0.16 3.60 -3.57
C CYS A 88 -1.60 3.14 -3.30
N ILE A 89 -2.61 3.76 -3.95
CA ILE A 89 -4.03 3.44 -3.77
C ILE A 89 -4.44 2.20 -4.57
N SER A 90 -3.63 1.71 -5.50
CA SER A 90 -3.98 0.66 -6.49
C SER A 90 -4.71 -0.53 -5.89
N GLY A 91 -4.21 -1.09 -4.78
CA GLY A 91 -4.83 -2.23 -4.12
C GLY A 91 -6.21 -1.92 -3.51
N MET A 92 -6.40 -0.70 -2.99
CA MET A 92 -7.71 -0.24 -2.51
C MET A 92 -8.65 0.08 -3.68
N GLU A 93 -8.14 0.70 -4.75
CA GLU A 93 -8.90 0.98 -5.97
C GLU A 93 -9.43 -0.31 -6.62
N ALA A 94 -8.65 -1.39 -6.57
CA ALA A 94 -9.09 -2.70 -7.02
C ALA A 94 -10.35 -3.16 -6.27
N VAL A 95 -10.39 -2.98 -4.95
CA VAL A 95 -11.57 -3.29 -4.12
C VAL A 95 -12.72 -2.34 -4.41
N ILE A 96 -12.45 -1.03 -4.51
CA ILE A 96 -13.47 0.01 -4.79
C ILE A 96 -14.14 -0.22 -6.14
N SER A 97 -13.35 -0.46 -7.18
CA SER A 97 -13.88 -0.69 -8.52
C SER A 97 -14.65 -2.02 -8.59
N GLY A 98 -14.15 -3.10 -7.98
CA GLY A 98 -14.89 -4.35 -7.86
C GLY A 98 -16.24 -4.18 -7.14
N MET A 99 -16.22 -3.44 -6.02
CA MET A 99 -17.45 -3.08 -5.32
C MET A 99 -18.44 -2.32 -6.22
N ALA A 100 -17.95 -1.33 -6.98
CA ALA A 100 -18.81 -0.55 -7.88
C ALA A 100 -19.49 -1.41 -8.94
N TYR A 101 -18.79 -2.39 -9.52
CA TYR A 101 -19.38 -3.32 -10.50
C TYR A 101 -20.44 -4.23 -9.85
N ILE A 102 -20.18 -4.75 -8.63
CA ILE A 102 -21.17 -5.54 -7.87
C ILE A 102 -22.40 -4.70 -7.54
N GLN A 103 -22.22 -3.48 -7.07
CA GLN A 103 -23.32 -2.56 -6.73
C GLN A 103 -24.22 -2.25 -7.91
N ASN A 104 -23.65 -2.17 -9.12
CA ASN A 104 -24.40 -1.94 -10.35
C ASN A 104 -24.93 -3.23 -11.00
N GLY A 105 -24.73 -4.41 -10.38
CA GLY A 105 -25.30 -5.67 -10.84
C GLY A 105 -24.59 -6.26 -12.05
N PHE A 106 -23.33 -5.87 -12.33
CA PHE A 106 -22.57 -6.42 -13.46
C PHE A 106 -22.18 -7.89 -13.19
N TYR A 107 -21.83 -8.19 -11.95
CA TYR A 107 -21.57 -9.51 -11.41
C TYR A 107 -21.79 -9.51 -9.88
N ASP A 108 -21.72 -10.69 -9.28
CA ASP A 108 -21.95 -10.84 -7.84
C ASP A 108 -20.68 -11.15 -7.04
N VAL A 109 -19.63 -11.69 -7.65
CA VAL A 109 -18.41 -12.14 -6.97
C VAL A 109 -17.18 -11.60 -7.69
N ALA A 110 -16.28 -10.98 -6.93
CA ALA A 110 -14.97 -10.53 -7.41
C ALA A 110 -13.85 -10.90 -6.45
N LEU A 111 -12.69 -11.18 -7.00
CA LEU A 111 -11.43 -11.33 -6.28
C LEU A 111 -10.60 -10.05 -6.45
N CYS A 112 -10.42 -9.31 -5.38
CA CYS A 112 -9.76 -8.01 -5.40
C CYS A 112 -8.52 -8.01 -4.53
N GLY A 113 -7.53 -7.19 -4.88
CA GLY A 113 -6.31 -7.12 -4.08
C GLY A 113 -5.24 -6.21 -4.66
N GLY A 114 -4.00 -6.54 -4.33
CA GLY A 114 -2.84 -5.89 -4.90
C GLY A 114 -1.58 -6.70 -4.68
N MET A 115 -0.60 -6.49 -5.53
CA MET A 115 0.71 -7.12 -5.48
C MET A 115 1.76 -6.12 -5.96
N GLU A 116 2.94 -6.18 -5.37
CA GLU A 116 4.10 -5.39 -5.80
C GLU A 116 5.37 -6.14 -5.49
N HIS A 117 6.30 -6.14 -6.43
CA HIS A 117 7.61 -6.74 -6.26
C HIS A 117 8.68 -5.72 -6.64
N MET A 118 8.96 -4.81 -5.70
CA MET A 118 9.86 -3.69 -5.95
C MET A 118 11.31 -4.16 -6.11
N SER A 119 11.69 -5.28 -5.49
CA SER A 119 12.99 -5.93 -5.68
C SER A 119 13.24 -6.41 -7.11
N GLY A 120 12.18 -6.67 -7.88
CA GLY A 120 12.25 -7.12 -9.27
C GLY A 120 12.11 -6.01 -10.30
N ILE A 121 11.98 -4.74 -9.89
CA ILE A 121 11.92 -3.61 -10.82
C ILE A 121 13.27 -3.44 -11.50
N THR A 122 13.23 -3.28 -12.82
CA THR A 122 14.40 -3.28 -13.68
C THR A 122 15.10 -1.92 -13.78
N TYR A 123 16.27 -1.92 -14.39
CA TYR A 123 16.87 -0.74 -14.99
C TYR A 123 16.50 -0.69 -16.46
N SER A 124 16.28 0.50 -17.01
CA SER A 124 16.00 0.73 -18.43
C SER A 124 17.08 1.56 -19.11
N VAL A 125 17.20 1.39 -20.42
CA VAL A 125 18.02 2.25 -21.29
C VAL A 125 17.11 2.84 -22.36
N PRO A 126 16.46 3.99 -22.10
CA PRO A 126 15.37 4.53 -22.94
C PRO A 126 15.74 4.74 -24.43
N THR A 127 17.01 5.07 -24.69
CA THR A 127 17.49 5.37 -26.04
C THR A 127 17.95 4.14 -26.82
N ALA A 128 18.15 2.98 -26.16
CA ALA A 128 18.77 1.81 -26.76
C ALA A 128 18.03 1.31 -28.01
N ARG A 129 16.72 1.42 -28.08
CA ARG A 129 15.90 0.99 -29.23
C ARG A 129 16.28 1.69 -30.54
N TRP A 130 16.75 2.91 -30.46
CA TRP A 130 17.08 3.74 -31.61
C TRP A 130 18.59 3.79 -31.90
N GLY A 131 19.40 3.06 -31.14
CA GLY A 131 20.82 2.89 -31.32
C GLY A 131 21.65 3.45 -30.18
N CYS A 132 22.71 2.73 -29.86
CA CYS A 132 23.70 3.06 -28.84
C CYS A 132 25.08 3.21 -29.50
N ARG A 133 25.23 4.16 -30.42
CA ARG A 133 26.44 4.31 -31.24
C ARG A 133 27.37 5.39 -30.67
N PHE A 134 28.65 5.03 -30.49
CA PHE A 134 29.76 5.96 -30.20
C PHE A 134 29.47 6.96 -29.08
N GLN A 135 28.71 6.55 -28.04
CA GLN A 135 28.40 7.37 -26.89
C GLN A 135 28.08 6.51 -25.69
N ASP A 136 28.30 7.05 -24.51
CA ASP A 136 27.90 6.41 -23.24
C ASP A 136 26.40 6.25 -23.16
N GLN A 137 25.93 5.24 -22.43
CA GLN A 137 24.53 5.00 -22.15
C GLN A 137 24.26 5.09 -20.65
N VAL A 138 23.10 5.63 -20.30
CA VAL A 138 22.66 5.72 -18.91
C VAL A 138 21.68 4.59 -18.64
N PHE A 139 21.99 3.76 -17.64
CA PHE A 139 21.04 2.85 -17.03
C PHE A 139 20.18 3.62 -16.05
N VAL A 140 18.90 3.73 -16.35
CA VAL A 140 17.92 4.44 -15.52
C VAL A 140 17.33 3.47 -14.50
N ASP A 141 17.45 3.79 -13.22
CA ASP A 141 16.76 3.04 -12.16
C ASP A 141 15.26 3.36 -12.21
N ASP A 142 14.47 2.37 -12.62
CA ASP A 142 13.03 2.54 -12.81
C ASP A 142 12.27 2.75 -11.49
N ILE A 143 12.82 2.33 -10.33
CA ILE A 143 12.25 2.65 -9.01
C ILE A 143 12.40 4.14 -8.75
N VAL A 144 13.63 4.65 -8.85
CA VAL A 144 13.92 6.07 -8.57
C VAL A 144 13.12 6.97 -9.50
N HIS A 145 13.07 6.64 -10.82
CA HIS A 145 12.27 7.39 -11.78
C HIS A 145 10.77 7.38 -11.45
N ALA A 146 10.22 6.23 -11.05
CA ALA A 146 8.82 6.13 -10.64
C ALA A 146 8.51 6.97 -9.40
N LEU A 147 9.45 7.04 -8.44
CA LEU A 147 9.30 7.85 -7.23
C LEU A 147 9.31 9.38 -7.49
N HIS A 148 9.68 9.82 -8.68
CA HIS A 148 9.49 11.21 -9.12
C HIS A 148 8.04 11.52 -9.55
N ALA A 149 7.20 10.51 -9.72
CA ALA A 149 5.77 10.61 -10.02
C ALA A 149 5.43 11.67 -11.09
N GLY A 150 6.22 11.73 -12.16
CA GLY A 150 6.02 12.66 -13.26
C GLY A 150 6.40 14.12 -12.97
N SER A 151 7.05 14.42 -11.84
CA SER A 151 7.42 15.82 -11.49
C SER A 151 8.34 16.52 -12.50
N HIS A 152 8.94 15.77 -13.42
CA HIS A 152 9.72 16.31 -14.53
C HIS A 152 8.87 16.86 -15.69
N ILE A 153 7.56 16.60 -15.70
CA ILE A 153 6.60 17.11 -16.68
C ILE A 153 5.41 17.84 -16.05
N LEU A 154 5.26 17.73 -14.72
CA LEU A 154 4.22 18.43 -13.96
C LEU A 154 4.68 19.85 -13.56
N PRO A 155 3.74 20.73 -13.15
CA PRO A 155 4.09 22.02 -12.56
C PRO A 155 5.09 21.90 -11.42
N GLY A 156 6.05 22.84 -11.37
CA GLY A 156 7.07 22.88 -10.32
C GLY A 156 6.50 23.14 -8.92
N LEU A 157 7.34 23.01 -7.91
CA LEU A 157 6.93 23.21 -6.52
C LEU A 157 6.36 24.61 -6.26
N GLU A 158 6.87 25.61 -6.93
CA GLU A 158 6.46 27.02 -6.81
C GLU A 158 5.00 27.28 -7.25
N GLN A 159 4.41 26.36 -7.98
CA GLN A 159 2.99 26.42 -8.38
C GLN A 159 2.06 25.77 -7.36
N GLY A 160 2.64 25.14 -6.33
CA GLY A 160 1.92 24.45 -5.25
C GLY A 160 1.42 25.40 -4.15
N PRO A 161 0.83 24.85 -3.11
CA PRO A 161 0.32 25.62 -1.97
C PRO A 161 1.42 26.29 -1.14
N ILE A 162 2.66 25.80 -1.24
CA ILE A 162 3.84 26.38 -0.60
C ILE A 162 4.68 27.02 -1.69
N LYS A 163 4.67 28.36 -1.77
CA LYS A 163 5.28 29.12 -2.86
C LYS A 163 6.67 29.63 -2.55
N GLU A 164 7.05 29.68 -1.29
CA GLU A 164 8.27 30.29 -0.80
C GLU A 164 8.97 29.36 0.21
N GLY A 165 10.25 29.59 0.42
CA GLY A 165 11.08 28.85 1.34
C GLY A 165 12.23 28.11 0.67
N GLU A 166 13.27 27.79 1.45
CA GLU A 166 14.52 27.22 0.93
C GLU A 166 14.30 25.95 0.11
N ILE A 167 13.33 25.09 0.47
CA ILE A 167 13.02 23.86 -0.26
C ILE A 167 12.48 24.21 -1.65
N VAL A 168 11.54 25.17 -1.73
CA VAL A 168 10.91 25.57 -2.99
C VAL A 168 11.96 26.18 -3.92
N GLU A 169 12.81 27.07 -3.40
CA GLU A 169 13.90 27.70 -4.19
C GLU A 169 14.91 26.66 -4.70
N ARG A 170 15.26 25.67 -3.88
CA ARG A 170 16.20 24.60 -4.26
C ARG A 170 15.69 23.73 -5.41
N PHE A 171 14.38 23.49 -5.48
CA PHE A 171 13.73 22.63 -6.49
C PHE A 171 12.95 23.42 -7.56
N ARG A 172 13.05 24.75 -7.59
CA ARG A 172 12.40 25.56 -8.60
C ARG A 172 12.79 25.10 -10.01
N GLY A 173 11.78 24.72 -10.80
CA GLY A 173 11.97 24.20 -12.16
C GLY A 173 12.72 22.88 -12.27
N LYS A 174 12.87 22.12 -11.18
CA LYS A 174 13.54 20.81 -11.15
C LYS A 174 12.56 19.71 -10.76
N PRO A 175 12.78 18.47 -11.25
CA PRO A 175 12.07 17.30 -10.74
C PRO A 175 12.30 17.11 -9.24
N TYR A 176 11.30 16.56 -8.58
CA TYR A 176 11.37 16.22 -7.15
C TYR A 176 10.81 14.82 -6.89
N ILE A 177 11.47 14.10 -5.99
CA ILE A 177 11.08 12.76 -5.56
C ILE A 177 10.06 12.83 -4.42
N MET A 178 9.29 11.77 -4.19
CA MET A 178 8.25 11.71 -3.15
C MET A 178 8.70 12.18 -1.77
N GLY A 179 9.94 11.91 -1.36
CA GLY A 179 10.46 12.40 -0.08
C GLY A 179 10.48 13.93 0.06
N ILE A 180 10.61 14.67 -1.06
CA ILE A 180 10.52 16.14 -1.05
C ILE A 180 9.08 16.59 -0.71
N THR A 181 8.06 15.86 -1.15
CA THR A 181 6.66 16.17 -0.78
C THR A 181 6.43 16.02 0.72
N ALA A 182 7.09 15.04 1.36
CA ALA A 182 7.05 14.86 2.81
C ALA A 182 7.79 15.97 3.56
N GLU A 183 8.93 16.42 3.04
CA GLU A 183 9.65 17.60 3.59
C GLU A 183 8.79 18.87 3.51
N LEU A 184 8.06 19.08 2.41
CA LEU A 184 7.15 20.21 2.26
C LEU A 184 5.98 20.15 3.25
N ILE A 185 5.44 18.96 3.53
CA ILE A 185 4.41 18.79 4.56
C ILE A 185 4.98 19.11 5.94
N ALA A 186 6.20 18.62 6.24
CA ALA A 186 6.87 18.96 7.49
C ALA A 186 7.09 20.47 7.65
N TYR A 187 7.48 21.14 6.55
CA TYR A 187 7.62 22.60 6.52
C TYR A 187 6.27 23.31 6.74
N LYS A 188 5.24 22.95 5.98
CA LYS A 188 3.89 23.53 6.06
C LYS A 188 3.31 23.50 7.47
N HIS A 189 3.50 22.40 8.17
CA HIS A 189 2.90 22.15 9.49
C HIS A 189 3.86 22.42 10.66
N GLY A 190 5.06 22.95 10.40
CA GLY A 190 6.06 23.20 11.44
C GLY A 190 6.48 21.93 12.20
N ILE A 191 6.44 20.74 11.54
CA ILE A 191 6.75 19.47 12.17
C ILE A 191 8.26 19.37 12.40
N THR A 192 8.68 18.97 13.60
CA THR A 192 10.10 18.81 13.93
C THR A 192 10.61 17.43 13.51
N ARG A 193 11.93 17.26 13.46
CA ARG A 193 12.58 15.98 13.20
C ARG A 193 12.23 14.97 14.28
N GLU A 194 12.21 15.39 15.54
CA GLU A 194 11.90 14.57 16.70
C GLU A 194 10.47 14.05 16.67
N GLU A 195 9.51 14.89 16.27
CA GLU A 195 8.12 14.46 16.09
C GLU A 195 7.99 13.38 15.00
N ILE A 196 8.72 13.55 13.88
CA ILE A 196 8.72 12.59 12.77
C ILE A 196 9.33 11.26 13.22
N ASP A 197 10.49 11.31 13.89
CA ASP A 197 11.18 10.12 14.39
C ASP A 197 10.32 9.40 15.46
N ALA A 198 9.62 10.12 16.32
CA ALA A 198 8.74 9.52 17.32
C ALA A 198 7.57 8.74 16.69
N VAL A 199 6.99 9.23 15.60
CA VAL A 199 5.95 8.49 14.85
C VAL A 199 6.53 7.24 14.20
N ALA A 200 7.70 7.35 13.58
CA ALA A 200 8.37 6.21 12.97
C ALA A 200 8.71 5.14 14.01
N LEU A 201 9.29 5.54 15.15
CA LEU A 201 9.59 4.64 16.27
C LEU A 201 8.33 3.90 16.76
N ARG A 202 7.22 4.66 16.94
CA ARG A 202 5.94 4.06 17.33
C ARG A 202 5.48 3.01 16.32
N SER A 203 5.61 3.26 15.02
CA SER A 203 5.23 2.32 13.98
C SER A 203 6.05 1.04 14.05
N HIS A 204 7.38 1.15 14.21
CA HIS A 204 8.28 0.00 14.37
C HIS A 204 7.95 -0.80 15.63
N ASN A 205 7.78 -0.13 16.77
CA ASN A 205 7.46 -0.78 18.05
C ASN A 205 6.10 -1.50 18.00
N ASN A 206 5.10 -0.90 17.36
CA ASN A 206 3.80 -1.53 17.18
C ASN A 206 3.89 -2.76 16.27
N ALA A 207 4.69 -2.70 15.18
CA ALA A 207 4.91 -3.84 14.29
C ALA A 207 5.66 -4.98 14.99
N GLU A 208 6.69 -4.66 15.77
CA GLU A 208 7.42 -5.64 16.59
C GLU A 208 6.49 -6.31 17.61
N ARG A 209 5.77 -5.51 18.42
CA ARG A 209 4.82 -6.00 19.40
C ARG A 209 3.78 -6.93 18.75
N ALA A 210 3.12 -6.46 17.67
CA ALA A 210 2.10 -7.22 16.97
C ALA A 210 2.64 -8.54 16.40
N THR A 211 3.90 -8.55 15.93
CA THR A 211 4.57 -9.77 15.46
C THR A 211 4.82 -10.75 16.61
N VAL A 212 5.34 -10.27 17.73
CA VAL A 212 5.64 -11.09 18.92
C VAL A 212 4.36 -11.67 19.54
N GLU A 213 3.31 -10.84 19.65
CA GLU A 213 1.99 -11.25 20.18
C GLU A 213 1.18 -12.12 19.21
N GLY A 214 1.67 -12.28 17.97
CA GLY A 214 1.02 -13.09 16.94
C GLY A 214 -0.24 -12.47 16.36
N ASP A 215 -0.37 -11.13 16.38
CA ASP A 215 -1.50 -10.40 15.81
C ASP A 215 -1.67 -10.65 14.30
N PHE A 216 -0.56 -10.92 13.61
CA PHE A 216 -0.55 -11.13 12.17
C PHE A 216 -0.75 -12.59 11.71
N LYS A 217 -0.81 -13.56 12.63
CA LYS A 217 -0.88 -14.98 12.27
C LYS A 217 -2.07 -15.35 11.39
N GLU A 218 -3.24 -14.75 11.66
CA GLU A 218 -4.45 -15.04 10.89
C GLU A 218 -4.46 -14.35 9.54
N GLU A 219 -3.77 -13.22 9.38
CA GLU A 219 -3.78 -12.47 8.12
C GLU A 219 -2.67 -12.90 7.16
N ILE A 220 -1.52 -13.34 7.67
CA ILE A 220 -0.38 -13.74 6.84
C ILE A 220 -0.57 -15.14 6.26
N VAL A 221 -0.28 -15.25 4.96
CA VAL A 221 -0.17 -16.51 4.22
C VAL A 221 1.30 -16.93 4.24
N PRO A 222 1.66 -18.04 4.89
CA PRO A 222 3.02 -18.55 4.84
C PRO A 222 3.42 -18.93 3.41
N ILE A 223 4.63 -18.54 3.00
CA ILE A 223 5.19 -18.88 1.70
C ILE A 223 6.31 -19.89 1.88
N GLU A 224 6.19 -21.03 1.21
CA GLU A 224 7.25 -22.03 1.14
C GLU A 224 8.24 -21.67 0.05
N LEU A 225 9.48 -21.41 0.43
CA LEU A 225 10.56 -21.07 -0.48
C LEU A 225 11.49 -22.27 -0.67
N PRO A 226 11.73 -22.70 -1.93
CA PRO A 226 12.60 -23.82 -2.21
C PRO A 226 14.02 -23.52 -1.74
N GLN A 227 14.67 -24.53 -1.16
CA GLN A 227 16.08 -24.46 -0.78
C GLN A 227 16.92 -25.39 -1.65
N LYS A 228 18.25 -25.30 -1.50
CA LYS A 228 19.18 -26.22 -2.15
C LYS A 228 18.80 -27.66 -1.85
N LYS A 229 19.03 -28.56 -2.83
CA LYS A 229 18.69 -29.98 -2.78
C LYS A 229 19.04 -30.61 -1.41
N GLY A 230 18.04 -31.24 -0.77
CA GLY A 230 18.19 -31.93 0.52
C GLY A 230 17.89 -31.10 1.76
N LYS A 231 17.55 -29.81 1.64
CA LYS A 231 17.08 -28.98 2.74
C LYS A 231 15.56 -28.81 2.69
N PRO A 232 14.86 -28.76 3.86
CA PRO A 232 13.44 -28.46 3.88
C PRO A 232 13.19 -27.04 3.36
N PRO A 233 11.99 -26.73 2.82
CA PRO A 233 11.64 -25.38 2.42
C PRO A 233 11.82 -24.39 3.57
N LYS A 234 12.25 -23.16 3.24
CA LYS A 234 12.22 -22.05 4.19
C LYS A 234 10.81 -21.49 4.20
N ILE A 235 10.21 -21.34 5.37
CA ILE A 235 8.91 -20.68 5.50
C ILE A 235 9.12 -19.18 5.68
N PHE A 236 8.46 -18.39 4.85
CA PHE A 236 8.40 -16.94 4.97
C PHE A 236 7.00 -16.53 5.47
N ASP A 237 6.91 -16.19 6.75
CA ASP A 237 5.66 -15.90 7.47
C ASP A 237 5.75 -14.71 8.42
N LYS A 238 6.84 -13.91 8.32
CA LYS A 238 7.06 -12.74 9.17
C LYS A 238 7.50 -11.54 8.34
N ASP A 239 6.94 -10.37 8.66
CA ASP A 239 7.34 -9.11 8.05
C ASP A 239 8.81 -8.80 8.37
N GLU A 240 9.58 -8.41 7.34
CA GLU A 240 11.04 -8.20 7.44
C GLU A 240 11.43 -6.74 7.70
N HIS A 241 10.48 -5.79 7.60
CA HIS A 241 10.85 -4.39 7.50
C HIS A 241 11.16 -3.74 8.85
N PHE A 242 10.38 -4.01 9.90
CA PHE A 242 10.59 -3.36 11.19
C PHE A 242 11.95 -3.70 11.80
N ARG A 243 12.48 -2.78 12.60
CA ARG A 243 13.77 -2.91 13.27
C ARG A 243 13.53 -3.22 14.74
N PRO A 244 13.76 -4.48 15.20
CA PRO A 244 13.59 -4.84 16.59
C PRO A 244 14.47 -4.01 17.52
N GLY A 245 13.88 -3.51 18.61
CA GLY A 245 14.61 -2.74 19.61
C GLY A 245 15.08 -1.36 19.15
N LEU A 246 14.51 -0.81 18.07
CA LEU A 246 14.84 0.53 17.57
C LEU A 246 14.62 1.59 18.65
N THR A 247 15.51 2.59 18.72
CA THR A 247 15.46 3.69 19.68
C THR A 247 15.43 5.06 18.99
N MET A 248 15.04 6.12 19.73
CA MET A 248 15.13 7.49 19.24
C MET A 248 16.56 7.89 18.90
N ASP A 249 17.53 7.45 19.69
CA ASP A 249 18.96 7.72 19.44
C ASP A 249 19.45 7.11 18.13
N ASP A 250 18.92 5.93 17.74
CA ASP A 250 19.26 5.31 16.46
C ASP A 250 18.69 6.10 15.29
N LEU A 251 17.44 6.58 15.41
CA LEU A 251 16.81 7.42 14.40
C LEU A 251 17.52 8.78 14.28
N ALA A 252 17.88 9.40 15.38
CA ALA A 252 18.55 10.70 15.41
C ALA A 252 19.91 10.71 14.67
N LYS A 253 20.61 9.56 14.64
CA LYS A 253 21.90 9.40 13.91
C LYS A 253 21.74 9.38 12.39
N LEU A 254 20.54 9.14 11.88
CA LEU A 254 20.33 9.00 10.43
C LEU A 254 20.37 10.38 9.74
N PRO A 255 21.13 10.51 8.65
CA PRO A 255 21.16 11.76 7.90
C PRO A 255 19.85 11.99 7.12
N PRO A 256 19.48 13.25 6.84
CA PRO A 256 18.41 13.55 5.90
C PRO A 256 18.65 12.92 4.53
N ALA A 257 17.62 12.29 3.97
CA ALA A 257 17.76 11.52 2.73
C ALA A 257 17.58 12.36 1.45
N PHE A 258 16.85 13.48 1.51
CA PHE A 258 16.39 14.17 0.29
C PHE A 258 16.94 15.58 0.09
N ILE A 259 17.16 16.36 1.14
CA ILE A 259 17.54 17.78 1.01
C ILE A 259 18.77 18.18 1.85
N GLY A 260 19.60 17.23 2.22
CA GLY A 260 20.84 17.52 2.96
C GLY A 260 20.56 18.07 4.36
N LYS A 261 21.40 18.98 4.86
CA LYS A 261 21.41 19.39 6.28
C LYS A 261 20.11 19.99 6.81
N ILE A 262 19.26 20.54 5.95
CA ILE A 262 17.98 21.15 6.35
C ILE A 262 16.81 20.16 6.36
N GLY A 263 17.04 18.96 5.84
CA GLY A 263 16.02 17.92 5.76
C GLY A 263 15.68 17.30 7.11
N LYS A 264 14.48 16.79 7.20
CA LYS A 264 13.93 16.09 8.37
C LYS A 264 13.58 14.65 8.06
N VAL A 265 13.34 14.35 6.77
CA VAL A 265 12.96 13.01 6.30
C VAL A 265 14.21 12.17 6.08
N THR A 266 14.24 11.00 6.69
CA THR A 266 15.37 10.05 6.67
C THR A 266 14.89 8.66 6.23
N ALA A 267 15.84 7.76 6.01
CA ALA A 267 15.52 6.35 5.76
C ALA A 267 14.77 5.68 6.94
N GLY A 268 14.97 6.15 8.18
CA GLY A 268 14.34 5.57 9.37
C GLY A 268 12.92 6.09 9.64
N ASN A 269 12.53 7.23 9.05
CA ASN A 269 11.20 7.82 9.22
C ASN A 269 10.39 7.90 7.92
N SER A 270 10.81 7.11 6.93
CA SER A 270 10.13 6.84 5.67
C SER A 270 9.69 5.39 5.63
N SER A 271 8.67 5.08 4.85
CA SER A 271 8.39 3.69 4.50
C SER A 271 9.52 3.11 3.64
N GLY A 272 9.65 1.79 3.65
CA GLY A 272 10.63 1.10 2.81
C GLY A 272 10.15 0.88 1.38
N VAL A 273 11.10 0.43 0.56
CA VAL A 273 10.85 -0.24 -0.72
C VAL A 273 10.65 -1.71 -0.41
N ASN A 274 9.52 -2.30 -0.74
CA ASN A 274 9.12 -3.60 -0.23
C ASN A 274 8.43 -4.47 -1.28
N ASP A 275 8.35 -5.77 -0.98
CA ASP A 275 7.68 -6.79 -1.77
C ASP A 275 6.49 -7.36 -0.98
N GLY A 276 5.35 -7.61 -1.63
CA GLY A 276 4.22 -8.21 -0.96
C GLY A 276 2.95 -8.23 -1.79
N ALA A 277 1.96 -8.98 -1.31
CA ALA A 277 0.64 -9.09 -1.92
C ALA A 277 -0.45 -9.23 -0.86
N ALA A 278 -1.67 -8.79 -1.22
CA ALA A 278 -2.87 -8.94 -0.39
C ALA A 278 -4.09 -9.21 -1.27
N ALA A 279 -5.04 -9.97 -0.77
CA ALA A 279 -6.25 -10.35 -1.50
C ALA A 279 -7.48 -10.38 -0.60
N MET A 280 -8.63 -10.09 -1.22
CA MET A 280 -9.95 -10.21 -0.62
C MET A 280 -10.92 -10.81 -1.64
N VAL A 281 -11.82 -11.67 -1.18
CA VAL A 281 -13.02 -12.02 -1.93
C VAL A 281 -14.15 -11.11 -1.45
N ILE A 282 -14.74 -10.38 -2.40
CA ILE A 282 -15.90 -9.53 -2.16
C ILE A 282 -17.08 -10.03 -2.97
N MET A 283 -18.29 -9.88 -2.44
CA MET A 283 -19.49 -10.26 -3.16
C MET A 283 -20.72 -9.46 -2.72
N SER A 284 -21.81 -9.60 -3.48
CA SER A 284 -23.11 -9.08 -3.02
C SER A 284 -23.55 -9.81 -1.74
N ALA A 285 -24.19 -9.08 -0.83
CA ALA A 285 -24.71 -9.67 0.41
C ALA A 285 -25.72 -10.81 0.12
N ASP A 286 -26.52 -10.65 -0.96
CA ASP A 286 -27.47 -11.66 -1.40
C ASP A 286 -26.75 -12.94 -1.85
N LYS A 287 -25.64 -12.81 -2.58
CA LYS A 287 -24.84 -13.96 -3.02
C LYS A 287 -24.16 -14.67 -1.84
N ALA A 288 -23.65 -13.92 -0.88
CA ALA A 288 -23.10 -14.49 0.34
C ALA A 288 -24.15 -15.30 1.11
N LYS A 289 -25.37 -14.78 1.21
CA LYS A 289 -26.51 -15.46 1.85
C LYS A 289 -26.93 -16.71 1.08
N GLU A 290 -27.03 -16.63 -0.25
CA GLU A 290 -27.33 -17.76 -1.13
C GLU A 290 -26.36 -18.93 -0.93
N LEU A 291 -25.06 -18.60 -0.79
CA LEU A 291 -23.98 -19.57 -0.58
C LEU A 291 -23.83 -20.01 0.89
N GLY A 292 -24.63 -19.49 1.82
CA GLY A 292 -24.52 -19.78 3.24
C GLY A 292 -23.23 -19.27 3.90
N LEU A 293 -22.57 -18.28 3.30
CA LEU A 293 -21.31 -17.74 3.80
C LEU A 293 -21.54 -16.67 4.87
N LYS A 294 -20.65 -16.65 5.85
CA LYS A 294 -20.64 -15.62 6.90
C LYS A 294 -19.65 -14.52 6.51
N PRO A 295 -20.12 -13.30 6.20
CA PRO A 295 -19.23 -12.19 5.89
C PRO A 295 -18.30 -11.81 7.05
N VAL A 296 -17.06 -11.44 6.74
CA VAL A 296 -16.10 -10.89 7.68
C VAL A 296 -16.44 -9.43 8.00
N ALA A 297 -16.84 -8.69 6.97
CA ALA A 297 -17.21 -7.28 7.10
C ALA A 297 -18.11 -6.86 5.93
N ARG A 298 -18.73 -5.68 6.09
CA ARG A 298 -19.44 -4.96 5.04
C ARG A 298 -18.70 -3.68 4.70
N ILE A 299 -18.55 -3.38 3.42
CA ILE A 299 -18.03 -2.10 2.96
C ILE A 299 -19.16 -1.07 3.05
N LYS A 300 -19.01 -0.09 3.94
CA LYS A 300 -20.06 0.91 4.22
C LYS A 300 -20.08 2.02 3.18
N ALA A 301 -18.91 2.57 2.89
CA ALA A 301 -18.77 3.71 1.98
C ALA A 301 -17.34 3.87 1.52
N VAL A 302 -17.18 4.69 0.49
CA VAL A 302 -15.89 5.09 -0.08
C VAL A 302 -15.89 6.61 -0.19
N GLY A 303 -14.76 7.21 0.14
CA GLY A 303 -14.46 8.61 -0.10
C GLY A 303 -13.23 8.78 -0.98
N GLY A 304 -13.19 9.84 -1.76
CA GLY A 304 -12.05 10.15 -2.63
C GLY A 304 -11.78 11.64 -2.68
N GLY A 305 -10.51 12.00 -2.85
CA GLY A 305 -10.11 13.40 -2.99
C GLY A 305 -8.69 13.52 -3.51
N GLY A 306 -8.35 14.67 -4.05
CA GLY A 306 -7.02 15.00 -4.55
C GLY A 306 -6.49 16.28 -3.93
N CYS A 307 -5.19 16.46 -4.01
CA CYS A 307 -4.50 17.69 -3.61
C CYS A 307 -3.38 18.00 -4.62
N HIS A 308 -2.71 19.12 -4.45
CA HIS A 308 -1.59 19.47 -5.32
C HIS A 308 -0.46 18.43 -5.22
N PRO A 309 0.15 18.00 -6.34
CA PRO A 309 1.19 16.95 -6.33
C PRO A 309 2.35 17.21 -5.36
N SER A 310 2.77 18.47 -5.18
CA SER A 310 3.85 18.83 -4.26
C SER A 310 3.58 18.51 -2.78
N VAL A 311 2.33 18.26 -2.42
CA VAL A 311 1.90 17.87 -1.07
C VAL A 311 1.00 16.62 -1.12
N MET A 312 1.25 15.73 -2.07
CA MET A 312 0.43 14.54 -2.34
C MET A 312 0.09 13.72 -1.09
N GLY A 313 1.00 13.71 -0.10
CA GLY A 313 0.82 13.01 1.17
C GLY A 313 -0.40 13.48 1.97
N LEU A 314 -0.94 14.67 1.70
CA LEU A 314 -2.16 15.20 2.33
C LEU A 314 -3.44 14.76 1.61
N SER A 315 -3.39 14.00 0.53
CA SER A 315 -4.60 13.54 -0.18
C SER A 315 -5.58 12.70 0.67
N PRO A 316 -5.21 12.03 1.76
CA PRO A 316 -6.16 11.45 2.71
C PRO A 316 -7.13 12.49 3.32
N VAL A 317 -6.69 13.73 3.47
CA VAL A 317 -7.53 14.79 4.09
C VAL A 317 -8.83 15.04 3.31
N PRO A 318 -8.79 15.43 2.01
CA PRO A 318 -10.00 15.58 1.22
C PRO A 318 -10.76 14.26 1.01
N ALA A 319 -10.07 13.10 0.97
CA ALA A 319 -10.73 11.81 0.84
C ALA A 319 -11.57 11.46 2.07
N VAL A 320 -11.04 11.68 3.27
CA VAL A 320 -11.77 11.48 4.52
C VAL A 320 -12.91 12.50 4.66
N ALA A 321 -12.69 13.75 4.29
CA ALA A 321 -13.75 14.76 4.30
C ALA A 321 -14.93 14.36 3.38
N ASP A 322 -14.65 13.84 2.18
CA ASP A 322 -15.70 13.32 1.27
C ASP A 322 -16.42 12.10 1.88
N LEU A 323 -15.68 11.16 2.50
CA LEU A 323 -16.27 10.01 3.19
C LEU A 323 -17.24 10.45 4.32
N LEU A 324 -16.79 11.37 5.17
CA LEU A 324 -17.61 11.87 6.28
C LEU A 324 -18.86 12.57 5.78
N LYS A 325 -18.74 13.38 4.72
CA LYS A 325 -19.88 14.03 4.08
C LYS A 325 -20.91 13.03 3.51
N ARG A 326 -20.44 11.93 2.93
CA ARG A 326 -21.33 10.89 2.34
C ARG A 326 -22.00 10.00 3.37
N THR A 327 -21.44 9.87 4.55
CA THR A 327 -21.89 8.89 5.55
C THR A 327 -22.55 9.48 6.77
N ASN A 328 -22.40 10.78 6.99
CA ASN A 328 -22.75 11.47 8.23
C ASN A 328 -22.01 10.96 9.49
N TYR A 329 -20.96 10.12 9.32
CA TYR A 329 -20.07 9.76 10.43
C TYR A 329 -19.19 10.94 10.83
N LYS A 330 -18.75 10.92 12.09
CA LYS A 330 -17.68 11.78 12.60
C LYS A 330 -16.39 10.97 12.69
N ILE A 331 -15.25 11.64 12.68
CA ILE A 331 -13.97 10.96 12.82
C ILE A 331 -13.87 10.16 14.12
N SER A 332 -14.50 10.63 15.18
CA SER A 332 -14.57 9.96 16.50
C SER A 332 -15.41 8.69 16.52
N ASP A 333 -16.21 8.42 15.50
CA ASP A 333 -17.02 7.20 15.42
C ASP A 333 -16.20 5.98 15.00
N PHE A 334 -15.05 6.22 14.37
CA PHE A 334 -14.17 5.13 13.96
C PHE A 334 -13.37 4.59 15.14
N GLU A 335 -13.60 3.34 15.47
CA GLU A 335 -12.96 2.64 16.59
C GLU A 335 -11.53 2.19 16.30
N LEU A 336 -11.20 1.97 15.00
CA LEU A 336 -9.85 1.75 14.50
C LEU A 336 -9.67 2.45 13.15
N VAL A 337 -8.47 2.99 12.93
CA VAL A 337 -8.09 3.64 11.68
C VAL A 337 -6.76 3.07 11.19
N GLU A 338 -6.68 2.76 9.91
CA GLU A 338 -5.43 2.51 9.20
C GLU A 338 -5.17 3.67 8.24
N LEU A 339 -4.13 4.45 8.51
CA LEU A 339 -3.58 5.46 7.62
C LEU A 339 -2.18 5.01 7.18
N ASN A 340 -1.97 4.72 5.90
CA ASN A 340 -0.64 4.33 5.46
C ASN A 340 0.39 5.44 5.75
N GLU A 341 1.49 5.03 6.34
CA GLU A 341 2.65 5.90 6.65
C GLU A 341 3.66 5.80 5.51
N ALA A 342 3.37 6.44 4.36
CA ALA A 342 4.37 6.55 3.30
C ALA A 342 5.61 7.30 3.81
N PHE A 343 5.37 8.29 4.66
CA PHE A 343 6.36 9.03 5.47
C PHE A 343 5.74 9.39 6.81
N ALA A 344 6.50 9.35 7.90
CA ALA A 344 6.01 9.77 9.20
C ALA A 344 5.59 11.27 9.21
N ALA A 345 6.29 12.12 8.45
CA ALA A 345 5.90 13.52 8.27
C ALA A 345 4.52 13.67 7.60
N GLN A 346 4.24 12.83 6.60
CA GLN A 346 2.93 12.79 5.93
C GLN A 346 1.83 12.34 6.89
N TYR A 347 2.10 11.31 7.70
CA TYR A 347 1.16 10.83 8.72
C TYR A 347 0.78 11.96 9.68
N ILE A 348 1.76 12.70 10.23
CA ILE A 348 1.51 13.81 11.16
C ILE A 348 0.69 14.91 10.51
N GLY A 349 1.00 15.27 9.24
CA GLY A 349 0.20 16.25 8.50
C GLY A 349 -1.27 15.85 8.38
N CYS A 350 -1.53 14.60 8.00
CA CYS A 350 -2.88 14.03 7.93
C CYS A 350 -3.54 13.96 9.33
N GLU A 351 -2.81 13.48 10.34
CA GLU A 351 -3.29 13.38 11.71
C GLU A 351 -3.83 14.73 12.21
N ARG A 352 -3.06 15.81 11.98
CA ARG A 352 -3.44 17.19 12.40
C ARG A 352 -4.63 17.73 11.63
N GLU A 353 -4.67 17.54 10.29
CA GLU A 353 -5.75 18.10 9.46
C GLU A 353 -7.06 17.30 9.57
N ILE A 354 -7.02 15.99 9.78
CA ILE A 354 -8.21 15.13 9.94
C ILE A 354 -8.69 15.11 11.41
N GLY A 355 -7.80 15.33 12.36
CA GLY A 355 -8.08 15.18 13.78
C GLY A 355 -8.08 13.71 14.23
N LEU A 356 -7.13 12.90 13.74
CA LEU A 356 -7.03 11.49 14.08
C LEU A 356 -6.61 11.30 15.55
N ASN A 357 -7.22 10.31 16.20
CA ASN A 357 -6.74 9.82 17.49
C ASN A 357 -5.66 8.77 17.29
N ARG A 358 -4.44 9.07 17.72
CA ARG A 358 -3.26 8.21 17.58
C ARG A 358 -3.42 6.87 18.27
N GLU A 359 -4.18 6.78 19.36
CA GLU A 359 -4.37 5.55 20.13
C GLU A 359 -5.18 4.48 19.38
N VAL A 360 -6.01 4.89 18.43
CA VAL A 360 -6.81 3.99 17.58
C VAL A 360 -6.32 3.93 16.15
N THR A 361 -5.25 4.66 15.83
CA THR A 361 -4.68 4.70 14.48
C THR A 361 -3.39 3.90 14.40
N ASN A 362 -3.27 3.04 13.39
CA ASN A 362 -2.08 2.21 13.11
C ASN A 362 -1.61 1.42 14.34
N VAL A 363 -2.55 0.79 15.02
CA VAL A 363 -2.30 0.11 16.30
C VAL A 363 -1.31 -1.06 16.22
N ASN A 364 -1.09 -1.60 15.03
CA ASN A 364 -0.13 -2.68 14.77
C ASN A 364 1.05 -2.23 13.88
N GLY A 365 1.30 -0.91 13.79
CA GLY A 365 2.25 -0.34 12.85
C GLY A 365 1.67 -0.22 11.43
N SER A 366 2.31 0.57 10.59
CA SER A 366 1.90 0.76 9.19
C SER A 366 3.14 0.91 8.28
N GLY A 367 3.12 1.79 7.27
CA GLY A 367 4.18 1.87 6.26
C GLY A 367 5.60 2.02 6.79
N CYS A 368 5.84 2.82 7.84
CA CYS A 368 7.17 2.98 8.42
C CYS A 368 7.67 1.71 9.11
N GLY A 369 6.82 1.02 9.87
CA GLY A 369 7.20 -0.19 10.59
C GLY A 369 7.07 -1.46 9.74
N LEU A 370 5.97 -1.64 9.02
CA LEU A 370 5.69 -2.85 8.26
C LEU A 370 6.22 -2.84 6.83
N GLY A 371 6.45 -1.64 6.26
CA GLY A 371 6.84 -1.50 4.86
C GLY A 371 5.68 -1.15 3.92
N HIS A 372 6.03 -0.81 2.66
CA HIS A 372 5.09 -0.25 1.69
C HIS A 372 5.28 -0.85 0.29
N PRO A 373 4.83 -2.11 0.05
CA PRO A 373 4.72 -2.64 -1.31
C PRO A 373 3.63 -1.87 -2.06
N VAL A 374 4.00 -0.88 -2.87
CA VAL A 374 3.16 0.24 -3.32
C VAL A 374 1.79 -0.22 -3.84
N GLY A 375 1.75 -1.07 -4.86
CA GLY A 375 0.49 -1.54 -5.47
C GLY A 375 -0.35 -2.45 -4.57
N ALA A 376 0.26 -3.10 -3.59
CA ALA A 376 -0.43 -3.99 -2.64
C ALA A 376 -0.98 -3.25 -1.42
N THR A 377 -0.38 -2.12 -1.03
CA THR A 377 -0.60 -1.49 0.28
C THR A 377 -2.06 -1.12 0.53
N GLY A 378 -2.77 -0.61 -0.48
CA GLY A 378 -4.18 -0.24 -0.31
C GLY A 378 -5.06 -1.40 0.16
N CYS A 379 -4.86 -2.61 -0.38
CA CYS A 379 -5.54 -3.81 0.10
C CYS A 379 -4.94 -4.31 1.42
N ARG A 380 -3.62 -4.27 1.59
CA ARG A 380 -2.92 -4.71 2.80
C ARG A 380 -3.43 -4.01 4.04
N ILE A 381 -3.59 -2.67 4.02
CA ILE A 381 -4.10 -1.94 5.19
C ILE A 381 -5.55 -2.29 5.51
N MET A 382 -6.37 -2.61 4.50
CA MET A 382 -7.73 -3.12 4.72
C MET A 382 -7.71 -4.50 5.38
N VAL A 383 -6.82 -5.41 4.94
CA VAL A 383 -6.63 -6.73 5.57
C VAL A 383 -6.24 -6.56 7.03
N SER A 384 -5.22 -5.77 7.32
CA SER A 384 -4.74 -5.56 8.69
C SER A 384 -5.81 -4.89 9.57
N LEU A 385 -6.55 -3.92 9.04
CA LEU A 385 -7.69 -3.31 9.75
C LEU A 385 -8.75 -4.35 10.14
N LEU A 386 -9.16 -5.20 9.20
CA LEU A 386 -10.18 -6.23 9.44
C LEU A 386 -9.76 -7.21 10.54
N HIS A 387 -8.52 -7.70 10.49
CA HIS A 387 -7.99 -8.62 11.50
C HIS A 387 -7.81 -7.92 12.87
N ALA A 388 -7.34 -6.67 12.89
CA ALA A 388 -7.23 -5.88 14.13
C ALA A 388 -8.61 -5.60 14.75
N MET A 389 -9.62 -5.27 13.93
CA MET A 389 -11.00 -5.08 14.38
C MET A 389 -11.56 -6.36 15.00
N LYS A 390 -11.42 -7.50 14.31
CA LYS A 390 -11.86 -8.81 14.81
C LYS A 390 -11.22 -9.15 16.16
N LYS A 391 -9.90 -9.03 16.25
CA LYS A 391 -9.14 -9.36 17.48
C LYS A 391 -9.51 -8.46 18.66
N ARG A 392 -9.81 -7.18 18.39
CA ARG A 392 -10.13 -6.16 19.41
C ARG A 392 -11.63 -6.00 19.66
N GLY A 393 -12.50 -6.79 18.98
CA GLY A 393 -13.96 -6.71 19.11
C GLY A 393 -14.53 -5.38 18.62
N LYS A 394 -13.91 -4.76 17.60
CA LYS A 394 -14.32 -3.48 17.02
C LYS A 394 -15.23 -3.68 15.81
N THR A 395 -16.15 -2.73 15.59
CA THR A 395 -17.23 -2.87 14.59
C THR A 395 -17.17 -1.85 13.48
N LEU A 396 -16.58 -0.68 13.70
CA LEU A 396 -16.43 0.37 12.69
C LEU A 396 -14.97 0.81 12.55
N GLY A 397 -14.42 0.61 11.36
CA GLY A 397 -13.06 0.99 11.03
C GLY A 397 -12.96 1.76 9.73
N MET A 398 -11.85 2.48 9.55
CA MET A 398 -11.54 3.24 8.35
C MET A 398 -10.12 2.94 7.90
N ALA A 399 -9.94 2.69 6.60
CA ALA A 399 -8.63 2.62 5.97
C ALA A 399 -8.48 3.74 4.96
N THR A 400 -7.36 4.44 4.97
CA THR A 400 -7.06 5.52 4.04
C THR A 400 -5.57 5.60 3.73
N LEU A 401 -5.22 6.11 2.56
CA LEU A 401 -3.82 6.30 2.16
C LEU A 401 -3.69 7.42 1.12
N CYS A 402 -2.50 8.01 1.06
CA CYS A 402 -2.13 8.92 -0.01
C CYS A 402 -1.78 8.16 -1.29
N GLY A 403 -1.81 8.84 -2.42
CA GLY A 403 -1.32 8.35 -3.69
C GLY A 403 -0.59 9.47 -4.43
N GLY A 404 0.65 9.20 -4.85
CA GLY A 404 1.42 10.13 -5.68
C GLY A 404 1.13 9.88 -7.16
N GLY A 405 1.17 10.92 -7.99
CA GLY A 405 0.98 10.81 -9.44
C GLY A 405 -0.06 11.75 -9.98
#